data_932367dfbd78dd2ec07318f95b7bbead
#
_entry.id   932367dfbd78dd2ec07318f95b7bbead
#
_cell.length_a   1.000
_cell.length_b   1.000
_cell.length_c   1.000
_cell.angle_alpha   90.00
_cell.angle_beta   90.00
_cell.angle_gamma   90.00
#
_symmetry.space_group_name_H-M   'P 1'
#
loop_
_entity.id
_entity.type
_entity.pdbx_description
1 polymer ?
#
loop_
_entity_poly.entity_id
_entity_poly.type
_entity_poly.pdbx_seq_one_letter_code
_entity_poly.pdbx_strand_id
1 'polypeptide(L)'
;MLTDTALRNLKPKSLIYKVSDRDGMYVTVSPANTVTFRYDYRLNGRRETLTIGRYGPGGISLAMARELLLQARKAVLQGISPALDVASRMIT
;
A
#
# COMPACT_ATOMS: atom_id res chain seq x y z
N MET A 1 -8.83 -3.48 11.10
CA MET A 1 -7.40 -3.11 11.10
C MET A 1 -6.54 -4.37 11.02
N LEU A 2 -5.52 -4.36 10.19
CA LEU A 2 -4.62 -5.51 10.04
C LEU A 2 -3.61 -5.59 11.17
N THR A 3 -3.16 -6.82 11.45
CA THR A 3 -2.07 -7.10 12.36
C THR A 3 -1.05 -7.98 11.63
N ASP A 4 0.17 -8.11 12.17
CA ASP A 4 1.16 -9.01 11.60
C ASP A 4 0.66 -10.45 11.56
N THR A 5 -0.03 -10.88 12.60
CA THR A 5 -0.63 -12.22 12.66
C THR A 5 -1.66 -12.40 11.56
N ALA A 6 -2.54 -11.40 11.35
CA ALA A 6 -3.53 -11.45 10.28
C ALA A 6 -2.88 -11.55 8.91
N LEU A 7 -1.81 -10.78 8.68
CA LEU A 7 -1.08 -10.81 7.41
C LEU A 7 -0.44 -12.17 7.15
N ARG A 8 0.16 -12.77 8.17
CA ARG A 8 0.77 -14.11 8.04
C ARG A 8 -0.25 -15.20 7.75
N ASN A 9 -1.48 -15.00 8.20
CA ASN A 9 -2.57 -15.99 8.03
C ASN A 9 -3.40 -15.77 6.78
N LEU A 10 -3.12 -14.73 5.98
CA LEU A 10 -3.80 -14.52 4.72
C LEU A 10 -3.43 -15.64 3.75
N LYS A 11 -4.46 -16.25 3.16
CA LYS A 11 -4.29 -17.36 2.24
C LYS A 11 -4.68 -16.95 0.83
N PRO A 12 -3.96 -17.45 -0.19
CA PRO A 12 -4.35 -17.17 -1.57
C PRO A 12 -5.68 -17.81 -1.91
N LYS A 13 -6.40 -17.16 -2.82
CA LYS A 13 -7.66 -17.66 -3.36
C LYS A 13 -7.52 -17.72 -4.88
N SER A 14 -8.53 -18.28 -5.57
CA SER A 14 -8.49 -18.40 -7.02
C SER A 14 -8.44 -17.03 -7.73
N LEU A 15 -8.96 -15.97 -7.09
CA LEU A 15 -8.94 -14.61 -7.61
C LEU A 15 -8.26 -13.70 -6.60
N ILE A 16 -7.64 -12.62 -7.10
CA ILE A 16 -7.06 -11.59 -6.23
C ILE A 16 -8.15 -10.96 -5.38
N TYR A 17 -7.85 -10.71 -4.10
CA TYR A 17 -8.80 -10.05 -3.21
C TYR A 17 -8.09 -8.99 -2.36
N LYS A 18 -8.90 -8.11 -1.75
CA LYS A 18 -8.42 -6.99 -0.94
C LYS A 18 -8.79 -7.19 0.52
N VAL A 19 -7.91 -6.75 1.42
CA VAL A 19 -8.18 -6.68 2.86
C VAL A 19 -7.81 -5.28 3.34
N SER A 20 -8.79 -4.53 3.83
CA SER A 20 -8.57 -3.16 4.27
C SER A 20 -7.82 -3.10 5.60
N ASP A 21 -6.94 -2.12 5.74
CA ASP A 21 -6.33 -1.76 7.02
C ASP A 21 -7.02 -0.49 7.55
N ARG A 22 -6.45 0.68 7.28
CA ARG A 22 -7.02 1.97 7.73
C ARG A 22 -6.59 3.08 6.78
N ASP A 23 -7.31 4.22 6.84
CA ASP A 23 -6.92 5.45 6.14
C ASP A 23 -6.71 5.28 4.64
N GLY A 24 -7.48 4.39 4.02
CA GLY A 24 -7.39 4.13 2.58
C GLY A 24 -6.32 3.13 2.19
N MET A 25 -5.54 2.63 3.16
CA MET A 25 -4.55 1.58 2.90
C MET A 25 -5.20 0.20 2.97
N TYR A 26 -4.79 -0.68 2.08
CA TYR A 26 -5.25 -2.06 2.05
C TYR A 26 -4.14 -2.95 1.50
N VAL A 27 -4.32 -4.25 1.62
CA VAL A 27 -3.46 -5.23 0.96
C VAL A 27 -4.23 -5.95 -0.12
N THR A 28 -3.55 -6.34 -1.18
CA THR A 28 -4.07 -7.26 -2.18
C THR A 28 -3.35 -8.59 -2.00
N VAL A 29 -4.11 -9.68 -2.08
CA VAL A 29 -3.57 -11.04 -1.99
C VAL A 29 -3.81 -11.71 -3.33
N SER A 30 -2.73 -12.05 -4.04
CA SER A 30 -2.82 -12.70 -5.34
C SER A 30 -2.97 -14.21 -5.19
N PRO A 31 -3.43 -14.92 -6.26
CA PRO A 31 -3.45 -16.38 -6.24
C PRO A 31 -2.08 -17.03 -6.01
N ALA A 32 -1.01 -16.31 -6.32
CA ALA A 32 0.37 -16.75 -6.07
C ALA A 32 0.84 -16.47 -4.64
N ASN A 33 -0.06 -16.05 -3.74
CA ASN A 33 0.24 -15.71 -2.35
C ASN A 33 1.18 -14.49 -2.21
N THR A 34 1.09 -13.54 -3.13
CA THR A 34 1.79 -12.27 -3.02
C THR A 34 0.90 -11.26 -2.32
N VAL A 35 1.36 -10.72 -1.19
CA VAL A 35 0.64 -9.71 -0.41
C VAL A 35 1.31 -8.36 -0.66
N THR A 36 0.54 -7.41 -1.16
CA THR A 36 1.04 -6.09 -1.54
C THR A 36 0.24 -5.00 -0.83
N PHE A 37 0.94 -4.06 -0.19
CA PHE A 37 0.32 -2.88 0.41
C PHE A 37 0.03 -1.84 -0.66
N ARG A 38 -1.19 -1.29 -0.66
CA ARG A 38 -1.64 -0.26 -1.58
C ARG A 38 -2.40 0.83 -0.84
N TYR A 39 -2.39 2.02 -1.41
CA TYR A 39 -3.08 3.18 -0.88
C TYR A 39 -3.84 3.88 -2.01
N ASP A 40 -5.16 3.97 -1.86
CA ASP A 40 -6.03 4.72 -2.79
C ASP A 40 -6.23 6.12 -2.24
N TYR A 41 -6.10 7.12 -3.09
CA TYR A 41 -6.31 8.51 -2.71
C TYR A 41 -6.92 9.30 -3.87
N ARG A 42 -7.44 10.48 -3.55
CA ARG A 42 -7.92 11.42 -4.56
C ARG A 42 -7.05 12.66 -4.53
N LEU A 43 -6.67 13.11 -5.71
CA LEU A 43 -5.87 14.31 -5.88
C LEU A 43 -6.38 15.04 -7.11
N ASN A 44 -6.78 16.31 -6.94
CA ASN A 44 -7.29 17.15 -8.03
C ASN A 44 -8.46 16.50 -8.78
N GLY A 45 -9.36 15.85 -8.06
CA GLY A 45 -10.52 15.18 -8.63
C GLY A 45 -10.22 13.84 -9.29
N ARG A 46 -8.97 13.39 -9.25
CA ARG A 46 -8.56 12.09 -9.81
C ARG A 46 -8.34 11.06 -8.71
N ARG A 47 -8.75 9.84 -8.99
CA ARG A 47 -8.48 8.71 -8.13
C ARG A 47 -7.19 8.04 -8.58
N GLU A 48 -6.25 7.91 -7.67
CA GLU A 48 -4.97 7.26 -7.95
C GLU A 48 -4.68 6.19 -6.90
N THR A 49 -3.81 5.24 -7.23
CA THR A 49 -3.38 4.18 -6.33
C THR A 49 -1.85 4.17 -6.25
N LEU A 50 -1.32 4.23 -5.03
CA LEU A 50 0.11 4.07 -4.78
C LEU A 50 0.38 2.65 -4.30
N THR A 51 1.30 1.95 -4.96
CA THR A 51 1.82 0.68 -4.44
C THR A 51 2.92 0.99 -3.44
N ILE A 52 2.66 0.69 -2.16
CA ILE A 52 3.59 1.01 -1.08
C ILE A 52 4.74 0.02 -1.06
N GLY A 53 4.43 -1.28 -1.16
CA GLY A 53 5.44 -2.32 -1.16
C GLY A 53 4.83 -3.69 -0.93
N ARG A 54 5.67 -4.72 -1.03
CA ARG A 54 5.27 -6.11 -0.84
C ARG A 54 5.59 -6.54 0.59
N TYR A 55 4.66 -7.24 1.22
CA TYR A 55 4.85 -7.80 2.55
C TYR A 55 5.65 -9.10 2.48
N GLY A 56 6.57 -9.28 3.44
CA GLY A 56 7.28 -10.55 3.63
C GLY A 56 8.79 -10.43 3.47
N PRO A 57 9.51 -11.56 3.43
CA PRO A 57 10.97 -11.57 3.26
C PRO A 57 11.39 -10.84 1.97
N GLY A 58 12.33 -9.93 2.09
CA GLY A 58 12.75 -9.09 0.96
C GLY A 58 11.83 -7.93 0.67
N GLY A 59 10.71 -7.80 1.40
CA GLY A 59 9.77 -6.70 1.29
C GLY A 59 9.76 -5.82 2.54
N ILE A 60 8.58 -5.28 2.88
CA ILE A 60 8.43 -4.39 4.03
C ILE A 60 7.49 -5.00 5.07
N SER A 61 7.64 -4.53 6.31
CA SER A 61 6.74 -4.91 7.42
C SER A 61 5.48 -4.05 7.40
N LEU A 62 4.48 -4.46 8.17
CA LEU A 62 3.26 -3.67 8.37
C LEU A 62 3.58 -2.30 8.99
N ALA A 63 4.50 -2.25 9.97
CA ALA A 63 4.91 -1.00 10.60
C ALA A 63 5.53 -0.05 9.59
N MET A 64 6.41 -0.53 8.72
CA MET A 64 7.02 0.27 7.67
C MET A 64 5.99 0.73 6.64
N ALA A 65 5.04 -0.14 6.27
CA ALA A 65 3.96 0.22 5.36
C ALA A 65 3.13 1.38 5.92
N ARG A 66 2.81 1.35 7.21
CA ARG A 66 2.06 2.43 7.87
C ARG A 66 2.84 3.73 7.91
N GLU A 67 4.14 3.65 8.10
CA GLU A 67 5.03 4.81 8.07
C GLU A 67 5.05 5.47 6.69
N LEU A 68 5.19 4.65 5.65
CA LEU A 68 5.13 5.13 4.27
C LEU A 68 3.76 5.68 3.92
N LEU A 69 2.69 5.10 4.47
CA LEU A 69 1.34 5.63 4.32
C LEU A 69 1.22 7.05 4.89
N LEU A 70 1.78 7.31 6.06
CA LEU A 70 1.78 8.65 6.65
C LEU A 70 2.47 9.66 5.75
N GLN A 71 3.59 9.29 5.16
CA GLN A 71 4.30 10.16 4.21
C GLN A 71 3.46 10.42 2.97
N ALA A 72 2.80 9.39 2.43
CA ALA A 72 1.93 9.54 1.27
C ALA A 72 0.74 10.45 1.58
N ARG A 73 0.12 10.31 2.74
CA ARG A 73 -1.00 11.17 3.16
C ARG A 73 -0.57 12.62 3.29
N LYS A 74 0.61 12.88 3.82
CA LYS A 74 1.16 14.25 3.90
C LYS A 74 1.33 14.85 2.52
N ALA A 75 1.84 14.09 1.56
CA ALA A 75 1.99 14.54 0.18
C ALA A 75 0.64 14.92 -0.43
N VAL A 76 -0.37 14.09 -0.24
CA VAL A 76 -1.73 14.37 -0.75
C VAL A 76 -2.28 15.66 -0.14
N LEU A 77 -2.09 15.88 1.16
CA LEU A 77 -2.54 17.10 1.83
C LEU A 77 -1.84 18.34 1.28
N GLN A 78 -0.63 18.20 0.77
CA GLN A 78 0.14 19.28 0.15
C GLN A 78 -0.15 19.44 -1.35
N GLY A 79 -1.06 18.63 -1.90
CA GLY A 79 -1.39 18.65 -3.33
C GLY A 79 -0.37 17.97 -4.21
N ILE A 80 0.49 17.12 -3.65
CA ILE A 80 1.54 16.41 -4.38
C ILE A 80 1.13 14.94 -4.53
N SER A 81 1.24 14.39 -5.75
CA SER A 81 0.98 12.97 -5.97
C SER A 81 2.09 12.12 -5.38
N PRO A 82 1.80 11.25 -4.38
CA PRO A 82 2.83 10.39 -3.82
C PRO A 82 3.40 9.39 -4.84
N ALA A 83 2.62 8.99 -5.84
CA ALA A 83 3.12 8.12 -6.90
C ALA A 83 4.18 8.81 -7.74
N LEU A 84 3.97 10.08 -8.09
CA LEU A 84 4.95 10.89 -8.84
C LEU A 84 6.18 11.20 -7.99
N ASP A 85 5.99 11.50 -6.70
CA ASP A 85 7.10 11.79 -5.78
C ASP A 85 8.03 10.59 -5.66
N VAL A 86 7.49 9.40 -5.51
CA VAL A 86 8.28 8.16 -5.47
C VAL A 86 9.03 7.95 -6.79
N ALA A 87 8.37 8.15 -7.93
CA ALA A 87 9.00 8.03 -9.24
C ALA A 87 10.16 9.02 -9.39
N SER A 88 9.99 10.27 -8.95
CA SER A 88 11.04 11.29 -8.99
C SER A 88 12.26 10.88 -8.17
N ARG A 89 12.04 10.31 -7.00
CA ARG A 89 13.12 9.84 -6.13
C ARG A 89 13.89 8.66 -6.74
N MET A 90 13.21 7.81 -7.50
CA MET A 90 13.84 6.67 -8.13
C MET A 90 14.70 7.06 -9.33
N ILE A 91 14.44 8.19 -9.94
CA ILE A 91 15.18 8.69 -11.10
C ILE A 91 16.47 9.40 -10.68
N THR A 92 16.49 9.98 -9.50
CA THR A 92 17.66 10.66 -8.95
C THR A 92 18.52 9.73 -8.12
#